data_fc9cae4f194ef9d15a89f8ccfc5f955a
#
_entry.id   fc9cae4f194ef9d15a89f8ccfc5f955a
#
_cell.length_a   1.000
_cell.length_b   1.000
_cell.length_c   1.000
_cell.angle_alpha   90.00
_cell.angle_beta   90.00
_cell.angle_gamma   90.00
#
_symmetry.space_group_name_H-M   'P 1'
#
loop_
_entity.id
_entity.type
_entity.pdbx_description
1 polymer ?
#
loop_
_entity_poly.entity_id
_entity_poly.type
_entity_poly.pdbx_seq_one_letter_code
_entity_poly.pdbx_strand_id
1 'polypeptide(L)'
;MSKLISIRAYEYQELDDYAKSRFIDYMYDSPFDYEDEDEEGNTIIKYSYFADMDLAEQIEFCELNKYIFDKYGELIGHLEEE
;
A
#
# COMPACT_ATOMS: atom_id res chain seq x y z
N MET A 1 10.69 -13.53 28.44
CA MET A 1 9.44 -12.76 28.39
C MET A 1 9.53 -11.63 27.38
N SER A 2 8.62 -11.62 26.46
CA SER A 2 8.64 -10.59 25.42
C SER A 2 8.15 -9.25 25.96
N LYS A 3 8.81 -8.20 25.55
CA LYS A 3 8.33 -6.85 25.82
C LYS A 3 7.28 -6.49 24.80
N LEU A 4 6.17 -6.00 25.27
CA LEU A 4 5.20 -5.40 24.40
C LEU A 4 5.67 -3.99 24.09
N ILE A 5 6.11 -3.79 22.86
CA ILE A 5 6.42 -2.45 22.37
C ILE A 5 5.18 -1.97 21.64
N SER A 6 4.52 -0.97 22.22
CA SER A 6 3.40 -0.33 21.56
C SER A 6 3.92 0.60 20.50
N ILE A 7 3.87 0.17 19.25
CA ILE A 7 4.15 1.04 18.13
C ILE A 7 2.81 1.47 17.57
N ARG A 8 2.60 2.78 17.47
CA ARG A 8 1.40 3.28 16.87
C ARG A 8 1.44 3.02 15.37
N ALA A 9 0.43 2.33 14.86
CA ALA A 9 0.29 2.05 13.45
C ALA A 9 -0.66 3.05 12.82
N TYR A 10 -0.35 3.43 11.60
CA TYR A 10 -1.15 4.39 10.83
C TYR A 10 -1.62 3.75 9.55
N GLU A 11 -2.81 4.13 9.11
CA GLU A 11 -3.26 3.82 7.77
C GLU A 11 -2.69 4.86 6.81
N TYR A 12 -2.64 4.53 5.53
CA TYR A 12 -2.03 5.40 4.53
C TYR A 12 -2.62 6.81 4.54
N GLN A 13 -3.94 6.94 4.64
CA GLN A 13 -4.59 8.24 4.63
C GLN A 13 -4.30 9.08 5.86
N GLU A 14 -3.80 8.47 6.95
CA GLU A 14 -3.40 9.19 8.15
C GLU A 14 -2.01 9.78 8.06
N LEU A 15 -1.23 9.38 7.06
CA LEU A 15 0.15 9.84 6.90
C LEU A 15 0.16 11.28 6.38
N ASP A 16 1.16 12.05 6.81
CA ASP A 16 1.39 13.37 6.25
C ASP A 16 2.01 13.27 4.85
N ASP A 17 2.17 14.40 4.19
CA ASP A 17 2.68 14.43 2.80
C ASP A 17 4.09 13.87 2.70
N TYR A 18 4.93 14.13 3.70
CA TYR A 18 6.29 13.61 3.71
C TYR A 18 6.29 12.08 3.83
N ALA A 19 5.50 11.55 4.74
CA ALA A 19 5.40 10.10 4.95
C ALA A 19 4.84 9.38 3.73
N LYS A 20 3.80 9.95 3.11
CA LYS A 20 3.25 9.41 1.87
C LYS A 20 4.28 9.39 0.76
N SER A 21 5.05 10.46 0.63
CA SER A 21 6.12 10.58 -0.34
C SER A 21 7.17 9.48 -0.18
N ARG A 22 7.53 9.19 1.06
CA ARG A 22 8.50 8.13 1.35
C ARG A 22 8.00 6.77 0.91
N PHE A 23 6.73 6.48 1.15
CA PHE A 23 6.15 5.21 0.71
C PHE A 23 6.09 5.12 -0.81
N ILE A 24 5.74 6.22 -1.48
CA ILE A 24 5.72 6.27 -2.94
C ILE A 24 7.12 5.97 -3.49
N ASP A 25 8.15 6.57 -2.91
CA ASP A 25 9.54 6.30 -3.31
C ASP A 25 9.93 4.84 -3.09
N TYR A 26 9.50 4.26 -1.99
CA TYR A 26 9.74 2.85 -1.68
C TYR A 26 9.12 1.94 -2.75
N MET A 27 7.94 2.28 -3.22
CA MET A 27 7.21 1.50 -4.22
C MET A 27 7.55 1.88 -5.66
N TYR A 28 8.43 2.85 -5.86
CA TYR A 28 8.67 3.45 -7.16
C TYR A 28 9.12 2.44 -8.21
N ASP A 29 10.03 1.56 -7.85
CA ASP A 29 10.58 0.56 -8.76
C ASP A 29 9.93 -0.82 -8.60
N SER A 30 8.84 -0.90 -7.87
CA SER A 30 8.18 -2.17 -7.56
C SER A 30 6.78 -2.20 -8.15
N PRO A 31 6.64 -2.53 -9.44
CA PRO A 31 5.31 -2.66 -10.01
C PRO A 31 4.59 -3.85 -9.39
N PHE A 32 3.28 -3.73 -9.32
CA PHE A 32 2.46 -4.86 -8.91
C PHE A 32 1.58 -5.28 -10.08
N ASP A 33 1.26 -6.55 -10.11
CA ASP A 33 0.41 -7.11 -11.15
C ASP A 33 -1.03 -7.23 -10.64
N TYR A 34 -1.96 -7.17 -11.57
CA TYR A 34 -3.36 -7.41 -11.29
C TYR A 34 -4.02 -8.04 -12.51
N GLU A 35 -5.10 -8.78 -12.25
CA GLU A 35 -5.85 -9.41 -13.31
C GLU A 35 -6.90 -8.45 -13.86
N ASP A 36 -7.03 -8.44 -15.16
CA ASP A 36 -8.05 -7.67 -15.85
C ASP A 36 -8.58 -8.53 -17.01
N GLU A 37 -9.61 -8.07 -17.67
CA GLU A 37 -10.16 -8.73 -18.82
C GLU A 37 -9.97 -7.89 -20.07
N ASP A 38 -9.65 -8.56 -21.20
CA ASP A 38 -9.62 -7.88 -22.48
C ASP A 38 -11.03 -7.78 -23.06
N GLU A 39 -11.15 -7.23 -24.28
CA GLU A 39 -12.45 -7.04 -24.93
C GLU A 39 -13.13 -8.36 -25.25
N GLU A 40 -12.39 -9.46 -25.34
CA GLU A 40 -12.92 -10.78 -25.63
C GLU A 40 -13.26 -11.57 -24.37
N GLY A 41 -13.04 -10.98 -23.19
CA GLY A 41 -13.31 -11.63 -21.92
C GLY A 41 -12.20 -12.55 -21.43
N ASN A 42 -11.05 -12.52 -22.07
CA ASN A 42 -9.89 -13.30 -21.61
C ASN A 42 -9.18 -12.60 -20.47
N THR A 43 -8.74 -13.38 -19.49
CA THR A 43 -7.99 -12.85 -18.38
C THR A 43 -6.58 -12.47 -18.83
N ILE A 44 -6.20 -11.23 -18.57
CA ILE A 44 -4.86 -10.73 -18.87
C ILE A 44 -4.24 -10.19 -17.61
N ILE A 45 -2.91 -10.20 -17.56
CA ILE A 45 -2.16 -9.66 -16.42
C ILE A 45 -1.64 -8.30 -16.82
N LYS A 46 -1.99 -7.30 -16.03
CA LYS A 46 -1.52 -5.93 -16.21
C LYS A 46 -0.63 -5.54 -15.05
N TYR A 47 0.23 -4.57 -15.29
CA TYR A 47 1.15 -4.05 -14.27
C TYR A 47 0.86 -2.59 -14.02
N SER A 48 1.00 -2.18 -12.79
CA SER A 48 0.82 -0.79 -12.41
C SER A 48 1.85 -0.40 -11.36
N TYR A 49 2.13 0.90 -11.29
CA TYR A 49 3.02 1.45 -10.28
C TYR A 49 2.20 2.28 -9.30
N PHE A 50 2.54 2.17 -8.02
CA PHE A 50 1.84 2.90 -6.98
C PHE A 50 1.90 4.41 -7.22
N ALA A 51 3.03 4.91 -7.72
CA ALA A 51 3.22 6.34 -8.00
C ALA A 51 2.30 6.87 -9.10
N ASP A 52 1.79 6.00 -9.97
CA ASP A 52 0.91 6.40 -11.07
C ASP A 52 -0.56 6.48 -10.65
N MET A 53 -0.87 6.02 -9.45
CA MET A 53 -2.24 6.08 -8.93
C MET A 53 -2.55 7.45 -8.36
N ASP A 54 -3.81 7.86 -8.42
CA ASP A 54 -4.23 9.05 -7.69
C ASP A 54 -4.37 8.72 -6.19
N LEU A 55 -4.63 9.73 -5.38
CA LEU A 55 -4.68 9.54 -3.93
C LEU A 55 -5.77 8.56 -3.52
N ALA A 56 -6.93 8.64 -4.13
CA ALA A 56 -8.04 7.73 -3.79
C ALA A 56 -7.69 6.28 -4.09
N GLU A 57 -7.05 6.04 -5.22
CA GLU A 57 -6.60 4.70 -5.60
C GLU A 57 -5.49 4.19 -4.68
N GLN A 58 -4.58 5.07 -4.28
CA GLN A 58 -3.51 4.72 -3.33
C GLN A 58 -4.08 4.29 -1.98
N ILE A 59 -5.06 5.04 -1.48
CA ILE A 59 -5.73 4.71 -0.24
C ILE A 59 -6.44 3.36 -0.34
N GLU A 60 -7.18 3.16 -1.41
CA GLU A 60 -7.90 1.91 -1.63
C GLU A 60 -6.95 0.71 -1.72
N PHE A 61 -5.84 0.87 -2.44
CA PHE A 61 -4.83 -0.18 -2.55
C PHE A 61 -4.29 -0.58 -1.18
N CYS A 62 -3.96 0.39 -0.35
CA CYS A 62 -3.43 0.13 0.98
C CYS A 62 -4.48 -0.50 1.89
N GLU A 63 -5.74 -0.09 1.78
CA GLU A 63 -6.82 -0.69 2.55
C GLU A 63 -7.08 -2.15 2.15
N LEU A 64 -7.07 -2.44 0.86
CA LEU A 64 -7.27 -3.80 0.37
C LEU A 64 -6.16 -4.75 0.84
N ASN A 65 -4.95 -4.24 0.95
CA ASN A 65 -3.80 -5.03 1.43
C ASN A 65 -3.62 -4.94 2.93
N LYS A 66 -4.43 -4.14 3.61
CA LYS A 66 -4.37 -3.94 5.06
C LYS A 66 -3.00 -3.47 5.54
N TYR A 67 -2.36 -2.64 4.74
CA TYR A 67 -1.04 -2.10 5.06
C TYR A 67 -1.12 -1.12 6.22
N ILE A 68 -0.14 -1.21 7.10
CA ILE A 68 0.02 -0.28 8.20
C ILE A 68 1.44 0.28 8.18
N PHE A 69 1.56 1.52 8.62
CA PHE A 69 2.80 2.30 8.50
C PHE A 69 3.18 2.91 9.84
N ASP A 70 4.45 3.24 9.98
CA ASP A 70 4.87 4.11 11.07
C ASP A 70 4.63 5.58 10.67
N LYS A 71 4.91 6.49 11.58
CA LYS A 71 4.66 7.92 11.33
C LYS A 71 5.51 8.52 10.22
N TYR A 72 6.54 7.82 9.80
CA TYR A 72 7.45 8.27 8.74
C TYR A 72 7.09 7.68 7.38
N GLY A 73 6.03 6.88 7.31
CA GLY A 73 5.61 6.27 6.06
C GLY A 73 6.31 4.97 5.73
N GLU A 74 7.04 4.40 6.69
CA GLU A 74 7.66 3.11 6.49
C GLU A 74 6.62 2.00 6.71
N LEU A 75 6.54 1.07 5.75
CA LEU A 75 5.63 -0.06 5.86
C LEU A 75 6.12 -1.01 6.94
N ILE A 76 5.33 -1.18 7.98
CA ILE A 76 5.69 -2.05 9.09
C ILE A 76 4.97 -3.38 9.06
N GLY A 77 4.08 -3.58 8.10
CA GLY A 77 3.41 -4.84 7.94
C GLY A 77 2.02 -4.66 7.38
N HIS A 78 1.19 -5.63 7.63
CA HIS A 78 -0.22 -5.55 7.29
C HIS A 78 -1.04 -6.04 8.48
N LEU A 79 -2.26 -5.52 8.57
CA LEU A 79 -3.15 -5.86 9.66
C LEU A 79 -3.61 -7.30 9.53
N GLU A 80 -3.39 -8.08 10.60
CA GLU A 80 -3.88 -9.45 10.64
C GLU A 80 -5.18 -9.50 11.42
N GLU A 81 -6.16 -10.15 10.85
CA GLU A 81 -7.42 -10.40 11.52
C GLU A 81 -7.46 -11.85 11.97
N GLU A 82 -7.81 -12.02 13.21
CA GLU A 82 -8.04 -13.36 13.76
C GLU A 82 -9.50 -13.75 13.63
#